data_6eeff8de00683e761f082ceb232cd9aa
#
_entry.id   6eeff8de00683e761f082ceb232cd9aa
#
_cell.length_a   1.000
_cell.length_b   1.000
_cell.length_c   1.000
_cell.angle_alpha   90.00
_cell.angle_beta   90.00
_cell.angle_gamma   90.00
#
_symmetry.space_group_name_H-M   'P 1'
#
loop_
_entity.id
_entity.type
_entity.pdbx_description
1 polymer ?
#
loop_
_entity_poly.entity_id
_entity_poly.type
_entity_poly.pdbx_seq_one_letter_code
_entity_poly.pdbx_strand_id
1 'polypeptide(L)'
;MKQLILILALFLALPSSGCAKKKAFLVGISHYRAKGRTAWSNIHGKEDIDSLAPALIKKGFIVQTLVNEQATYQGITSSLKKFITETKKGDIIFIHFSCHGQPVEDGLLKGYPKDEKDGYDEAIVPIDAGRIYSPNGYKGEKHLIDDELNGYIKSLRTMIGPKGMLYVTIDACHAGQFSRGSGTVRGTNEVLTSKASTKYNPPRDTIRHYNVEKALNLSPVLFIEACKARERNKEIRVNKKDYGALSYNIWNALNKMKSFDKKSKDIFKSAIEASIKIEGRWPKEQTLVIEE
;
A
#
# COMPACT_ATOMS: atom_id res chain seq x y z
N MET A 1 -44.46 34.91 -49.94
CA MET A 1 -43.46 35.01 -48.89
C MET A 1 -43.54 33.74 -48.04
N LYS A 2 -42.59 32.80 -48.18
CA LYS A 2 -42.54 31.57 -47.42
C LYS A 2 -41.60 31.79 -46.23
N GLN A 3 -42.13 31.76 -45.02
CA GLN A 3 -41.31 31.82 -43.78
C GLN A 3 -40.61 30.48 -43.55
N LEU A 4 -39.29 30.52 -43.53
CA LEU A 4 -38.43 29.40 -43.20
C LEU A 4 -38.29 29.33 -41.67
N ILE A 5 -38.91 28.35 -41.04
CA ILE A 5 -38.78 28.10 -39.61
C ILE A 5 -37.48 27.30 -39.40
N LEU A 6 -36.44 27.93 -38.82
CA LEU A 6 -35.19 27.32 -38.47
C LEU A 6 -35.37 26.63 -37.09
N ILE A 7 -35.50 25.31 -37.10
CA ILE A 7 -35.54 24.53 -35.87
C ILE A 7 -34.09 24.33 -35.40
N LEU A 8 -33.68 25.06 -34.34
CA LEU A 8 -32.40 24.92 -33.68
C LEU A 8 -32.47 23.69 -32.76
N ALA A 9 -31.95 22.56 -33.21
CA ALA A 9 -31.83 21.36 -32.38
C ALA A 9 -30.71 21.57 -31.35
N LEU A 10 -31.10 21.87 -30.12
CA LEU A 10 -30.18 21.95 -28.97
C LEU A 10 -29.76 20.52 -28.59
N PHE A 11 -28.61 20.09 -29.09
CA PHE A 11 -27.97 18.85 -28.62
C PHE A 11 -27.50 19.05 -27.17
N LEU A 12 -28.34 18.70 -26.21
CA LEU A 12 -27.93 18.48 -24.84
C LEU A 12 -26.98 17.28 -24.83
N ALA A 13 -25.70 17.54 -24.83
CA ALA A 13 -24.68 16.53 -24.55
C ALA A 13 -24.89 16.03 -23.10
N LEU A 14 -25.66 14.95 -22.95
CA LEU A 14 -25.74 14.22 -21.69
C LEU A 14 -24.33 13.83 -21.32
N PRO A 15 -23.84 14.15 -20.10
CA PRO A 15 -22.56 13.69 -19.67
C PRO A 15 -22.62 12.16 -19.71
N SER A 16 -21.81 11.53 -20.56
CA SER A 16 -21.69 10.08 -20.56
C SER A 16 -21.20 9.70 -19.16
N SER A 17 -22.09 9.17 -18.34
CA SER A 17 -21.75 8.56 -17.06
C SER A 17 -20.94 7.31 -17.37
N GLY A 18 -19.62 7.50 -17.56
CA GLY A 18 -18.70 6.40 -17.74
C GLY A 18 -18.91 5.40 -16.61
N CYS A 19 -19.16 4.14 -16.95
CA CYS A 19 -19.32 3.07 -15.98
C CYS A 19 -18.10 3.08 -15.03
N ALA A 20 -18.36 3.04 -13.72
CA ALA A 20 -17.33 2.98 -12.70
C ALA A 20 -16.39 1.81 -12.98
N LYS A 21 -15.09 2.08 -13.00
CA LYS A 21 -14.05 1.08 -13.31
C LYS A 21 -13.47 0.52 -12.02
N LYS A 22 -12.91 -0.67 -12.13
CA LYS A 22 -12.06 -1.24 -11.10
C LYS A 22 -10.62 -1.10 -11.56
N LYS A 23 -9.79 -0.47 -10.74
CA LYS A 23 -8.38 -0.24 -11.05
C LYS A 23 -7.50 -0.66 -9.88
N ALA A 24 -6.38 -1.28 -10.17
CA ALA A 24 -5.41 -1.67 -9.16
C ALA A 24 -4.02 -1.09 -9.46
N PHE A 25 -3.33 -0.65 -8.41
CA PHE A 25 -1.95 -0.20 -8.44
C PHE A 25 -1.15 -1.04 -7.44
N LEU A 26 -0.23 -1.85 -7.95
CA LEU A 26 0.49 -2.85 -7.18
C LEU A 26 2.00 -2.58 -7.24
N VAL A 27 2.65 -2.54 -6.10
CA VAL A 27 4.10 -2.37 -5.97
C VAL A 27 4.70 -3.61 -5.29
N GLY A 28 5.70 -4.23 -5.92
CA GLY A 28 6.39 -5.40 -5.36
C GLY A 28 7.89 -5.34 -5.55
N ILE A 29 8.65 -5.48 -4.46
CA ILE A 29 10.11 -5.38 -4.50
C ILE A 29 10.71 -6.62 -3.85
N SER A 30 11.52 -7.36 -4.62
CA SER A 30 12.23 -8.55 -4.14
C SER A 30 13.73 -8.32 -3.97
N HIS A 31 14.33 -7.51 -4.84
CA HIS A 31 15.78 -7.28 -4.85
C HIS A 31 16.08 -5.79 -4.75
N TYR A 32 16.84 -5.41 -3.72
CA TYR A 32 17.19 -4.02 -3.47
C TYR A 32 18.58 -3.69 -4.00
N ARG A 33 18.78 -2.44 -4.44
CA ARG A 33 20.04 -2.01 -5.09
C ARG A 33 21.18 -1.77 -4.13
N ALA A 34 20.89 -1.40 -2.87
CA ALA A 34 21.92 -1.10 -1.88
C ALA A 34 22.76 -2.34 -1.57
N LYS A 35 24.09 -2.16 -1.42
CA LYS A 35 25.06 -3.23 -1.16
C LYS A 35 25.80 -2.99 0.15
N GLY A 36 26.44 -4.02 0.67
CA GLY A 36 27.26 -3.93 1.88
C GLY A 36 26.41 -3.69 3.15
N ARG A 37 26.87 -2.86 4.07
CA ARG A 37 26.18 -2.58 5.35
C ARG A 37 24.85 -1.86 5.17
N THR A 38 24.62 -1.19 4.04
CA THR A 38 23.39 -0.49 3.72
C THR A 38 22.40 -1.36 2.95
N ALA A 39 22.75 -2.61 2.70
CA ALA A 39 21.91 -3.54 1.94
C ALA A 39 20.63 -3.89 2.70
N TRP A 40 19.56 -3.97 1.95
CA TRP A 40 18.33 -4.63 2.34
C TRP A 40 18.44 -6.12 2.01
N SER A 41 17.84 -6.97 2.84
CA SER A 41 17.69 -8.39 2.50
C SER A 41 16.75 -8.57 1.32
N ASN A 42 16.97 -9.63 0.54
CA ASN A 42 15.99 -10.03 -0.47
C ASN A 42 14.73 -10.57 0.20
N ILE A 43 13.59 -10.26 -0.41
CA ILE A 43 12.25 -10.73 -0.03
C ILE A 43 11.51 -11.16 -1.30
N HIS A 44 10.22 -11.51 -1.21
CA HIS A 44 9.46 -12.03 -2.34
C HIS A 44 8.28 -11.12 -2.76
N GLY A 45 8.48 -9.80 -2.72
CA GLY A 45 7.43 -8.83 -3.06
C GLY A 45 7.00 -8.88 -4.52
N LYS A 46 7.92 -9.12 -5.46
CA LYS A 46 7.57 -9.31 -6.87
C LYS A 46 6.71 -10.55 -7.07
N GLU A 47 7.05 -11.64 -6.43
CA GLU A 47 6.33 -12.91 -6.50
C GLU A 47 4.90 -12.80 -5.97
N ASP A 48 4.70 -11.94 -4.96
CA ASP A 48 3.36 -11.58 -4.48
C ASP A 48 2.54 -10.87 -5.56
N ILE A 49 3.14 -9.90 -6.25
CA ILE A 49 2.47 -9.17 -7.33
C ILE A 49 2.17 -10.10 -8.51
N ASP A 50 3.09 -11.00 -8.86
CA ASP A 50 2.88 -12.00 -9.91
C ASP A 50 1.66 -12.91 -9.62
N SER A 51 1.33 -13.11 -8.34
CA SER A 51 0.15 -13.87 -7.90
C SER A 51 -1.12 -13.00 -7.82
N LEU A 52 -1.01 -11.79 -7.28
CA LEU A 52 -2.14 -10.88 -7.05
C LEU A 52 -2.69 -10.27 -8.35
N ALA A 53 -1.83 -9.86 -9.27
CA ALA A 53 -2.25 -9.19 -10.49
C ALA A 53 -3.21 -10.04 -11.34
N PRO A 54 -2.93 -11.32 -11.64
CA PRO A 54 -3.88 -12.17 -12.35
C PRO A 54 -5.19 -12.40 -11.59
N ALA A 55 -5.14 -12.51 -10.25
CA ALA A 55 -6.33 -12.68 -9.43
C ALA A 55 -7.25 -11.45 -9.50
N LEU A 56 -6.69 -10.24 -9.44
CA LEU A 56 -7.43 -8.99 -9.59
C LEU A 56 -7.98 -8.80 -11.01
N ILE A 57 -7.21 -9.16 -12.05
CA ILE A 57 -7.69 -9.14 -13.45
C ILE A 57 -8.92 -10.03 -13.60
N LYS A 58 -8.93 -11.23 -13.02
CA LYS A 58 -10.10 -12.14 -13.00
C LYS A 58 -11.31 -11.52 -12.29
N LYS A 59 -11.11 -10.56 -11.37
CA LYS A 59 -12.18 -9.79 -10.72
C LYS A 59 -12.58 -8.51 -11.50
N GLY A 60 -12.01 -8.31 -12.69
CA GLY A 60 -12.33 -7.21 -13.58
C GLY A 60 -11.56 -5.92 -13.30
N PHE A 61 -10.43 -5.99 -12.60
CA PHE A 61 -9.54 -4.84 -12.40
C PHE A 61 -8.65 -4.60 -13.61
N ILE A 62 -8.46 -3.34 -13.95
CA ILE A 62 -7.36 -2.86 -14.79
C ILE A 62 -6.16 -2.72 -13.85
N VAL A 63 -5.13 -3.51 -14.05
CA VAL A 63 -4.00 -3.62 -13.12
C VAL A 63 -2.77 -2.92 -13.68
N GLN A 64 -2.20 -2.00 -12.91
CA GLN A 64 -0.87 -1.43 -13.11
C GLN A 64 0.07 -1.98 -12.05
N THR A 65 1.24 -2.44 -12.47
CA THR A 65 2.27 -2.99 -11.57
C THR A 65 3.57 -2.21 -11.69
N LEU A 66 4.26 -2.05 -10.57
CA LEU A 66 5.65 -1.60 -10.49
C LEU A 66 6.43 -2.64 -9.70
N VAL A 67 7.37 -3.32 -10.36
CA VAL A 67 8.15 -4.38 -9.73
C VAL A 67 9.64 -4.10 -9.83
N ASN A 68 10.37 -4.41 -8.76
CA ASN A 68 11.83 -4.26 -8.67
C ASN A 68 12.31 -2.93 -9.24
N GLU A 69 13.06 -2.91 -10.34
CA GLU A 69 13.71 -1.75 -10.93
C GLU A 69 12.77 -0.59 -11.25
N GLN A 70 11.49 -0.87 -11.47
CA GLN A 70 10.45 0.14 -11.70
C GLN A 70 9.97 0.79 -10.40
N ALA A 71 10.11 0.09 -9.27
CA ALA A 71 9.62 0.53 -7.97
C ALA A 71 10.62 1.44 -7.24
N THR A 72 11.22 2.41 -7.96
CA THR A 72 11.98 3.50 -7.36
C THR A 72 11.04 4.49 -6.70
N TYR A 73 11.53 5.31 -5.77
CA TYR A 73 10.74 6.40 -5.18
C TYR A 73 10.07 7.27 -6.26
N GLN A 74 10.86 7.73 -7.24
CA GLN A 74 10.33 8.52 -8.36
C GLN A 74 9.33 7.73 -9.20
N GLY A 75 9.61 6.44 -9.46
CA GLY A 75 8.72 5.56 -10.23
C GLY A 75 7.36 5.39 -9.55
N ILE A 76 7.35 5.14 -8.24
CA ILE A 76 6.13 4.98 -7.44
C ILE A 76 5.35 6.30 -7.40
N THR A 77 5.97 7.39 -6.99
CA THR A 77 5.29 8.67 -6.78
C THR A 77 4.76 9.28 -8.08
N SER A 78 5.52 9.23 -9.17
CA SER A 78 5.05 9.72 -10.47
C SER A 78 3.92 8.86 -11.03
N SER A 79 3.99 7.54 -10.86
CA SER A 79 2.94 6.62 -11.29
C SER A 79 1.67 6.77 -10.46
N LEU A 80 1.76 6.97 -9.14
CA LEU A 80 0.61 7.28 -8.28
C LEU A 80 -0.07 8.58 -8.70
N LYS A 81 0.70 9.65 -8.94
CA LYS A 81 0.16 10.93 -9.45
C LYS A 81 -0.61 10.74 -10.75
N LYS A 82 -0.02 10.03 -11.70
CA LYS A 82 -0.70 9.70 -12.97
C LYS A 82 -1.95 8.86 -12.73
N PHE A 83 -1.88 7.81 -11.92
CA PHE A 83 -2.99 6.93 -11.60
C PHE A 83 -4.17 7.71 -10.99
N ILE A 84 -3.89 8.68 -10.10
CA ILE A 84 -4.90 9.58 -9.52
C ILE A 84 -5.61 10.39 -10.62
N THR A 85 -4.87 11.00 -11.54
CA THR A 85 -5.48 11.82 -12.62
C THR A 85 -6.35 11.02 -13.58
N GLU A 86 -6.07 9.72 -13.74
CA GLU A 86 -6.85 8.81 -14.59
C GLU A 86 -8.06 8.20 -13.89
N THR A 87 -8.22 8.45 -12.57
CA THR A 87 -9.29 7.92 -11.75
C THR A 87 -10.54 8.78 -11.83
N LYS A 88 -11.72 8.18 -11.76
CA LYS A 88 -13.02 8.87 -11.91
C LYS A 88 -13.94 8.61 -10.73
N LYS A 89 -14.94 9.49 -10.58
CA LYS A 89 -15.98 9.33 -9.55
C LYS A 89 -16.66 7.96 -9.64
N GLY A 90 -16.73 7.30 -8.50
CA GLY A 90 -17.38 6.00 -8.36
C GLY A 90 -16.48 4.80 -8.68
N ASP A 91 -15.23 5.02 -9.10
CA ASP A 91 -14.28 3.92 -9.32
C ASP A 91 -14.03 3.11 -8.03
N ILE A 92 -13.64 1.85 -8.21
CA ILE A 92 -13.15 0.98 -7.14
C ILE A 92 -11.66 0.85 -7.34
N ILE A 93 -10.91 1.27 -6.32
CA ILE A 93 -9.45 1.30 -6.37
C ILE A 93 -8.87 0.29 -5.38
N PHE A 94 -7.86 -0.44 -5.82
CA PHE A 94 -7.08 -1.37 -5.01
C PHE A 94 -5.60 -0.98 -5.08
N ILE A 95 -5.02 -0.62 -3.94
CA ILE A 95 -3.59 -0.31 -3.79
C ILE A 95 -2.95 -1.42 -2.97
N HIS A 96 -1.79 -1.91 -3.42
CA HIS A 96 -1.03 -2.90 -2.66
C HIS A 96 0.46 -2.61 -2.72
N PHE A 97 1.10 -2.68 -1.57
CA PHE A 97 2.55 -2.64 -1.42
C PHE A 97 3.03 -3.94 -0.80
N SER A 98 4.01 -4.55 -1.44
CA SER A 98 4.73 -5.72 -0.93
C SER A 98 6.23 -5.44 -1.01
N CYS A 99 6.81 -4.98 0.11
CA CYS A 99 8.18 -4.46 0.15
C CYS A 99 8.71 -4.44 1.59
N HIS A 100 9.91 -3.89 1.80
CA HIS A 100 10.38 -3.52 3.13
C HIS A 100 9.70 -2.26 3.66
N GLY A 101 9.62 -2.17 4.98
CA GLY A 101 9.32 -0.94 5.72
C GLY A 101 10.45 -0.55 6.66
N GLN A 102 10.50 0.72 7.05
CA GLN A 102 11.48 1.26 8.00
C GLN A 102 10.87 2.40 8.80
N PRO A 103 11.10 2.48 10.12
CA PRO A 103 10.78 3.68 10.87
C PRO A 103 11.76 4.80 10.52
N VAL A 104 11.23 6.01 10.34
CA VAL A 104 11.98 7.23 10.03
C VAL A 104 11.79 8.20 11.19
N GLU A 105 12.84 8.92 11.60
CA GLU A 105 12.70 9.96 12.62
C GLU A 105 11.74 11.04 12.16
N ASP A 106 10.67 11.27 12.92
CA ASP A 106 9.68 12.30 12.66
C ASP A 106 10.32 13.69 12.53
N GLY A 107 10.04 14.36 11.42
CA GLY A 107 10.65 15.63 11.02
C GLY A 107 12.06 15.51 10.43
N LEU A 108 12.57 14.30 10.14
CA LEU A 108 13.82 14.11 9.37
C LEU A 108 13.66 14.61 7.94
N LEU A 109 12.53 14.31 7.32
CA LEU A 109 12.22 14.72 5.96
C LEU A 109 11.55 16.09 5.94
N LYS A 110 12.13 17.02 5.18
CA LYS A 110 11.63 18.39 5.08
C LYS A 110 10.30 18.44 4.32
N GLY A 111 9.38 19.25 4.83
CA GLY A 111 8.08 19.51 4.17
C GLY A 111 6.93 18.70 4.73
N TYR A 112 7.19 17.82 5.70
CA TYR A 112 6.18 17.07 6.44
C TYR A 112 6.06 17.60 7.87
N PRO A 113 4.89 17.50 8.51
CA PRO A 113 4.70 17.94 9.88
C PRO A 113 5.54 17.08 10.83
N LYS A 114 5.71 17.58 12.04
CA LYS A 114 6.28 16.81 13.15
C LYS A 114 5.15 16.56 14.14
N ASP A 115 4.39 15.50 13.92
CA ASP A 115 3.13 15.24 14.60
C ASP A 115 2.99 13.82 15.17
N GLU A 116 4.00 12.96 14.94
CA GLU A 116 3.98 11.61 15.46
C GLU A 116 4.23 11.56 16.99
N LYS A 117 3.29 10.92 17.70
CA LYS A 117 3.33 10.83 19.19
C LYS A 117 4.50 10.02 19.72
N ASP A 118 4.97 9.05 18.95
CA ASP A 118 6.13 8.22 19.30
C ASP A 118 7.44 8.74 18.69
N GLY A 119 7.35 9.75 17.81
CA GLY A 119 8.47 10.43 17.19
C GLY A 119 9.01 9.73 15.94
N TYR A 120 8.21 8.88 15.29
CA TYR A 120 8.63 8.13 14.11
C TYR A 120 7.51 8.06 13.06
N ASP A 121 7.86 8.41 11.81
CA ASP A 121 7.06 8.09 10.63
C ASP A 121 7.28 6.63 10.22
N GLU A 122 6.28 5.98 9.69
CA GLU A 122 6.38 4.69 9.03
C GLU A 122 6.59 4.85 7.53
N ALA A 123 7.68 4.28 7.02
CA ALA A 123 8.01 4.40 5.61
C ALA A 123 7.96 3.09 4.85
N ILE A 124 7.36 3.13 3.67
CA ILE A 124 7.58 2.15 2.61
C ILE A 124 8.96 2.40 2.00
N VAL A 125 9.70 1.33 1.74
CA VAL A 125 11.08 1.39 1.24
C VAL A 125 11.10 1.08 -0.26
N PRO A 126 11.23 2.08 -1.15
CA PRO A 126 11.49 1.89 -2.57
C PRO A 126 12.83 1.20 -2.84
N ILE A 127 12.99 0.61 -4.04
CA ILE A 127 14.18 -0.17 -4.39
C ILE A 127 15.50 0.62 -4.31
N ASP A 128 15.42 1.94 -4.49
CA ASP A 128 16.56 2.86 -4.49
C ASP A 128 16.74 3.61 -3.16
N ALA A 129 15.97 3.28 -2.13
CA ALA A 129 16.12 3.83 -0.79
C ALA A 129 17.28 3.18 -0.03
N GLY A 130 18.12 4.01 0.58
CA GLY A 130 19.20 3.57 1.46
C GLY A 130 18.66 3.26 2.86
N ARG A 131 19.23 2.28 3.55
CA ARG A 131 18.81 1.89 4.90
C ARG A 131 19.37 2.76 6.02
N ILE A 132 20.50 3.39 5.78
CA ILE A 132 21.27 4.13 6.81
C ILE A 132 21.42 5.58 6.37
N TYR A 133 21.13 6.49 7.29
CA TYR A 133 21.38 7.91 7.10
C TYR A 133 22.87 8.22 7.00
N SER A 134 23.23 9.11 6.11
CA SER A 134 24.59 9.63 5.96
C SER A 134 24.57 11.15 5.75
N PRO A 135 25.24 11.95 6.60
CA PRO A 135 25.25 13.41 6.46
C PRO A 135 25.76 13.89 5.09
N ASN A 136 26.71 13.17 4.51
CA ASN A 136 27.34 13.48 3.21
C ASN A 136 26.79 12.61 2.06
N GLY A 137 25.69 11.88 2.30
CA GLY A 137 25.08 10.97 1.33
C GLY A 137 23.57 10.91 1.50
N TYR A 138 23.04 9.71 1.65
CA TYR A 138 21.60 9.45 1.75
C TYR A 138 20.99 10.02 3.04
N LYS A 139 19.95 10.83 2.91
CA LYS A 139 19.27 11.51 4.04
C LYS A 139 17.82 11.08 4.25
N GLY A 140 17.36 10.06 3.52
CA GLY A 140 15.98 9.57 3.59
C GLY A 140 15.08 10.01 2.44
N GLU A 141 15.58 10.83 1.53
CA GLU A 141 14.82 11.47 0.44
C GLU A 141 14.14 10.51 -0.55
N LYS A 142 14.35 9.21 -0.38
CA LYS A 142 13.70 8.16 -1.17
C LYS A 142 12.85 7.20 -0.33
N HIS A 143 12.57 7.54 0.91
CA HIS A 143 11.55 6.85 1.69
C HIS A 143 10.19 7.46 1.39
N LEU A 144 9.20 6.61 1.18
CA LEU A 144 7.81 7.04 1.05
C LEU A 144 7.16 6.90 2.42
N ILE A 145 7.19 7.99 3.21
CA ILE A 145 6.61 8.02 4.55
C ILE A 145 5.08 8.02 4.48
N ASP A 146 4.45 7.62 5.56
CA ASP A 146 2.99 7.52 5.69
C ASP A 146 2.29 8.85 5.46
N ASP A 147 2.83 9.98 5.90
CA ASP A 147 2.35 11.33 5.59
C ASP A 147 2.20 11.57 4.09
N GLU A 148 3.24 11.26 3.31
CA GLU A 148 3.19 11.42 1.86
C GLU A 148 2.20 10.45 1.23
N LEU A 149 2.21 9.19 1.67
CA LEU A 149 1.27 8.18 1.19
C LEU A 149 -0.18 8.57 1.51
N ASN A 150 -0.44 9.09 2.71
CA ASN A 150 -1.75 9.61 3.13
C ASN A 150 -2.22 10.75 2.22
N GLY A 151 -1.31 11.61 1.76
CA GLY A 151 -1.61 12.63 0.77
C GLY A 151 -2.14 12.06 -0.54
N TYR A 152 -1.53 10.99 -1.07
CA TYR A 152 -2.01 10.29 -2.27
C TYR A 152 -3.33 9.58 -2.01
N ILE A 153 -3.49 8.94 -0.87
CA ILE A 153 -4.72 8.26 -0.47
C ILE A 153 -5.88 9.24 -0.36
N LYS A 154 -5.69 10.38 0.30
CA LYS A 154 -6.69 11.45 0.41
C LYS A 154 -7.08 11.98 -0.99
N SER A 155 -6.11 12.15 -1.87
CA SER A 155 -6.34 12.57 -3.25
C SER A 155 -7.19 11.53 -4.02
N LEU A 156 -6.88 10.23 -3.91
CA LEU A 156 -7.68 9.16 -4.52
C LEU A 156 -9.10 9.15 -3.96
N ARG A 157 -9.27 9.23 -2.64
CA ARG A 157 -10.58 9.24 -1.98
C ARG A 157 -11.43 10.43 -2.44
N THR A 158 -10.80 11.59 -2.62
CA THR A 158 -11.47 12.79 -3.16
C THR A 158 -11.90 12.57 -4.60
N MET A 159 -11.03 12.04 -5.44
CA MET A 159 -11.31 11.80 -6.87
C MET A 159 -12.45 10.81 -7.09
N ILE A 160 -12.45 9.68 -6.39
CA ILE A 160 -13.51 8.68 -6.54
C ILE A 160 -14.79 9.06 -5.79
N GLY A 161 -14.70 9.91 -4.78
CA GLY A 161 -15.84 10.44 -4.03
C GLY A 161 -16.66 9.37 -3.29
N PRO A 162 -17.74 9.75 -2.61
CA PRO A 162 -18.47 8.87 -1.68
C PRO A 162 -19.13 7.66 -2.36
N LYS A 163 -19.27 7.67 -3.68
CA LYS A 163 -19.79 6.52 -4.45
C LYS A 163 -18.71 5.54 -4.89
N GLY A 164 -17.43 5.85 -4.68
CA GLY A 164 -16.29 4.97 -4.92
C GLY A 164 -15.99 4.08 -3.73
N MET A 165 -14.91 3.28 -3.84
CA MET A 165 -14.36 2.50 -2.74
C MET A 165 -12.83 2.35 -2.93
N LEU A 166 -12.08 2.60 -1.87
CA LEU A 166 -10.64 2.43 -1.86
C LEU A 166 -10.24 1.27 -0.94
N TYR A 167 -9.41 0.38 -1.44
CA TYR A 167 -8.74 -0.67 -0.70
C TYR A 167 -7.25 -0.37 -0.69
N VAL A 168 -6.64 -0.33 0.48
CA VAL A 168 -5.19 -0.16 0.64
C VAL A 168 -4.69 -1.33 1.47
N THR A 169 -3.70 -2.04 0.95
CA THR A 169 -3.12 -3.20 1.63
C THR A 169 -1.61 -3.08 1.63
N ILE A 170 -0.98 -3.25 2.81
CA ILE A 170 0.46 -3.04 2.99
C ILE A 170 1.07 -4.30 3.64
N ASP A 171 1.86 -5.01 2.85
CA ASP A 171 2.65 -6.16 3.29
C ASP A 171 4.11 -5.75 3.49
N ALA A 172 4.30 -4.88 4.47
CA ALA A 172 5.58 -4.34 4.93
C ALA A 172 5.59 -4.27 6.46
N CYS A 173 6.73 -4.01 7.06
CA CYS A 173 6.89 -3.91 8.51
C CYS A 173 7.90 -2.83 8.88
N HIS A 174 7.61 -2.10 9.94
CA HIS A 174 8.48 -1.06 10.48
C HIS A 174 9.26 -1.54 11.72
N ALA A 175 9.02 -2.78 12.18
CA ALA A 175 9.75 -3.42 13.26
C ALA A 175 10.33 -4.75 12.77
N GLY A 176 11.66 -4.84 12.71
CA GLY A 176 12.29 -6.10 12.32
C GLY A 176 13.74 -6.11 12.76
N GLN A 177 14.13 -6.98 13.69
CA GLN A 177 15.56 -7.28 13.85
C GLN A 177 15.96 -8.30 12.79
N PHE A 178 17.13 -8.13 12.17
CA PHE A 178 17.84 -9.23 11.53
C PHE A 178 18.07 -10.31 12.58
N SER A 179 17.07 -11.15 12.81
CA SER A 179 17.22 -12.22 13.81
C SER A 179 17.83 -13.43 13.15
N ARG A 180 18.73 -14.07 13.89
CA ARG A 180 19.26 -15.42 13.57
C ARG A 180 18.19 -16.52 13.68
N GLY A 181 16.91 -16.19 13.55
CA GLY A 181 15.78 -17.13 13.58
C GLY A 181 15.22 -17.40 12.19
N SER A 182 14.60 -18.55 12.01
CA SER A 182 14.01 -19.00 10.75
C SER A 182 12.94 -18.04 10.23
N GLY A 183 13.14 -17.48 9.05
CA GLY A 183 12.16 -16.69 8.29
C GLY A 183 12.69 -15.33 7.87
N THR A 184 12.37 -14.95 6.63
CA THR A 184 12.65 -13.63 6.07
C THR A 184 11.69 -12.61 6.66
N VAL A 185 12.20 -11.44 7.07
CA VAL A 185 11.41 -10.34 7.65
C VAL A 185 11.37 -9.17 6.66
N ARG A 186 10.21 -8.54 6.52
CA ARG A 186 9.93 -7.45 5.58
C ARG A 186 10.08 -6.08 6.22
N GLY A 187 11.17 -5.83 6.90
CA GLY A 187 11.45 -4.54 7.54
C GLY A 187 12.65 -4.57 8.45
N THR A 188 12.85 -3.49 9.17
CA THR A 188 13.92 -3.31 10.15
C THR A 188 13.45 -2.46 11.31
N ASN A 189 13.99 -2.69 12.51
CA ASN A 189 13.83 -1.80 13.65
C ASN A 189 14.94 -0.74 13.75
N GLU A 190 15.81 -0.66 12.76
CA GLU A 190 16.82 0.38 12.66
C GLU A 190 16.15 1.64 12.14
N VAL A 191 16.09 2.65 12.99
CA VAL A 191 15.48 3.94 12.64
C VAL A 191 16.38 4.67 11.65
N LEU A 192 15.78 5.20 10.58
CA LEU A 192 16.46 6.18 9.73
C LEU A 192 16.47 7.52 10.47
N THR A 193 17.62 7.92 10.98
CA THR A 193 17.77 9.11 11.83
C THR A 193 19.09 9.80 11.60
N SER A 194 19.11 11.13 11.75
CA SER A 194 20.33 11.94 11.76
C SER A 194 21.10 11.88 13.08
N LYS A 195 20.52 11.31 14.12
CA LYS A 195 21.11 11.14 15.45
C LYS A 195 21.92 9.86 15.55
N ALA A 196 22.58 9.66 16.68
CA ALA A 196 23.18 8.38 16.99
C ALA A 196 22.12 7.27 16.94
N SER A 197 22.47 6.11 16.34
CA SER A 197 21.56 5.00 16.05
C SER A 197 20.64 4.71 17.23
N THR A 198 19.33 4.86 17.02
CA THR A 198 18.27 4.53 17.96
C THR A 198 17.52 3.30 17.48
N LYS A 199 17.11 2.45 18.42
CA LYS A 199 16.23 1.32 18.10
C LYS A 199 14.78 1.81 18.17
N TYR A 200 14.01 1.47 17.17
CA TYR A 200 12.57 1.68 17.16
C TYR A 200 11.92 0.96 18.35
N ASN A 201 11.23 1.71 19.17
CA ASN A 201 10.53 1.22 20.35
C ASN A 201 9.18 1.92 20.52
N PRO A 202 8.23 1.69 19.61
CA PRO A 202 6.91 2.33 19.67
C PRO A 202 6.15 1.89 20.93
N PRO A 203 5.19 2.67 21.41
CA PRO A 203 4.29 2.30 22.50
C PRO A 203 3.55 0.99 22.20
N ARG A 204 3.18 0.25 23.25
CA ARG A 204 2.36 -0.95 23.07
C ARG A 204 0.95 -0.56 22.68
N ASP A 205 0.42 -0.94 21.59
CA ASP A 205 -1.01 -1.12 21.29
C ASP A 205 -1.89 0.02 20.76
N THR A 206 -1.45 1.22 20.40
CA THR A 206 -2.42 2.29 20.10
C THR A 206 -2.18 3.13 18.85
N ILE A 207 -1.12 2.89 18.10
CA ILE A 207 -0.83 3.73 16.93
C ILE A 207 -1.52 3.14 15.71
N ARG A 208 -2.46 3.90 15.19
CA ARG A 208 -3.01 3.72 13.83
C ARG A 208 -2.10 4.48 12.90
N HIS A 209 -1.41 3.79 12.02
CA HIS A 209 -0.44 4.36 11.09
C HIS A 209 -1.12 5.25 10.03
N TYR A 210 -2.38 5.00 9.75
CA TYR A 210 -3.13 5.77 8.76
C TYR A 210 -4.34 6.39 9.42
N ASN A 211 -4.26 7.67 9.74
CA ASN A 211 -5.37 8.45 10.30
C ASN A 211 -6.50 8.55 9.25
N VAL A 212 -7.39 7.56 9.23
CA VAL A 212 -8.48 7.50 8.27
C VAL A 212 -9.47 8.64 8.54
N GLU A 213 -9.30 9.75 7.83
CA GLU A 213 -10.22 10.88 7.89
C GLU A 213 -11.63 10.45 7.46
N LYS A 214 -12.63 10.72 8.29
CA LYS A 214 -14.04 10.47 7.97
C LYS A 214 -14.71 11.78 7.55
N ALA A 215 -14.94 11.93 6.24
CA ALA A 215 -15.63 13.08 5.69
C ALA A 215 -16.63 12.64 4.61
N LEU A 216 -17.80 13.31 4.57
CA LEU A 216 -18.91 12.95 3.69
C LEU A 216 -18.60 13.04 2.19
N ASN A 217 -17.62 13.83 1.81
CA ASN A 217 -17.17 14.01 0.43
C ASN A 217 -16.09 13.03 -0.01
N LEU A 218 -15.51 12.25 0.92
CA LEU A 218 -14.49 11.26 0.63
C LEU A 218 -15.11 9.87 0.42
N SER A 219 -14.42 9.05 -0.36
CA SER A 219 -14.82 7.65 -0.47
C SER A 219 -14.56 6.91 0.84
N PRO A 220 -15.35 5.86 1.12
CA PRO A 220 -14.94 4.84 2.08
C PRO A 220 -13.57 4.28 1.72
N VAL A 221 -12.82 3.86 2.74
CA VAL A 221 -11.54 3.19 2.59
C VAL A 221 -11.48 1.98 3.52
N LEU A 222 -10.75 0.97 3.10
CA LEU A 222 -10.36 -0.17 3.93
C LEU A 222 -8.85 -0.29 3.86
N PHE A 223 -8.19 -0.05 4.99
CA PHE A 223 -6.79 -0.33 5.19
C PHE A 223 -6.59 -1.70 5.80
N ILE A 224 -5.64 -2.46 5.27
CA ILE A 224 -5.23 -3.75 5.83
C ILE A 224 -3.71 -3.80 5.83
N GLU A 225 -3.12 -3.95 7.00
CA GLU A 225 -1.69 -4.06 7.19
C GLU A 225 -1.32 -5.43 7.75
N ALA A 226 -0.14 -5.90 7.36
CA ALA A 226 0.32 -7.23 7.72
C ALA A 226 0.60 -7.40 9.22
N CYS A 227 0.97 -6.33 9.93
CA CYS A 227 1.34 -6.40 11.34
C CYS A 227 1.22 -5.04 12.03
N LYS A 228 1.20 -5.06 13.36
CA LYS A 228 1.32 -3.85 14.19
C LYS A 228 2.75 -3.31 14.17
N ALA A 229 2.93 -2.04 14.55
CA ALA A 229 4.20 -1.32 14.56
C ALA A 229 5.38 -2.06 15.22
N ARG A 230 5.13 -2.82 16.29
CA ARG A 230 6.16 -3.59 17.01
C ARG A 230 6.38 -5.00 16.52
N GLU A 231 5.51 -5.48 15.67
CA GLU A 231 5.51 -6.86 15.25
C GLU A 231 6.38 -7.03 14.01
N ARG A 232 6.82 -8.25 13.77
CA ARG A 232 7.62 -8.60 12.59
C ARG A 232 6.71 -9.15 11.51
N ASN A 233 6.71 -8.55 10.35
CA ASN A 233 6.09 -9.14 9.18
C ASN A 233 7.02 -10.21 8.59
N LYS A 234 6.67 -11.46 8.79
CA LYS A 234 7.44 -12.63 8.32
C LYS A 234 6.86 -13.18 7.02
N GLU A 235 7.74 -13.58 6.13
CA GLU A 235 7.33 -14.36 4.97
C GLU A 235 6.92 -15.78 5.37
N ILE A 236 6.02 -16.36 4.61
CA ILE A 236 5.53 -17.72 4.75
C ILE A 236 5.95 -18.56 3.55
N ARG A 237 6.19 -19.86 3.79
CA ARG A 237 6.55 -20.80 2.73
C ARG A 237 5.38 -21.72 2.40
N VAL A 238 4.97 -21.72 1.13
CA VAL A 238 3.85 -22.51 0.64
C VAL A 238 4.30 -23.22 -0.65
N ASN A 239 4.22 -24.55 -0.68
CA ASN A 239 4.58 -25.34 -1.86
C ASN A 239 5.96 -24.97 -2.44
N LYS A 240 6.97 -24.83 -1.57
CA LYS A 240 8.36 -24.46 -1.91
C LYS A 240 8.54 -23.03 -2.46
N LYS A 241 7.53 -22.18 -2.37
CA LYS A 241 7.61 -20.75 -2.72
C LYS A 241 7.40 -19.90 -1.49
N ASP A 242 8.09 -18.78 -1.42
CA ASP A 242 7.96 -17.83 -0.31
C ASP A 242 7.06 -16.66 -0.73
N TYR A 243 6.26 -16.17 0.22
CA TYR A 243 5.27 -15.11 0.04
C TYR A 243 5.20 -14.22 1.26
N GLY A 244 4.77 -12.99 1.09
CA GLY A 244 4.26 -12.20 2.19
C GLY A 244 3.00 -12.83 2.78
N ALA A 245 2.91 -12.84 4.10
CA ALA A 245 1.79 -13.48 4.76
C ALA A 245 0.46 -12.83 4.40
N LEU A 246 0.41 -11.50 4.33
CA LEU A 246 -0.78 -10.76 3.92
C LEU A 246 -1.10 -10.98 2.44
N SER A 247 -0.11 -10.83 1.58
CA SER A 247 -0.24 -11.00 0.13
C SER A 247 -0.81 -12.37 -0.25
N TYR A 248 -0.29 -13.43 0.36
CA TYR A 248 -0.79 -14.79 0.16
C TYR A 248 -2.27 -14.93 0.58
N ASN A 249 -2.65 -14.40 1.74
CA ASN A 249 -4.01 -14.50 2.22
C ASN A 249 -4.99 -13.62 1.42
N ILE A 250 -4.55 -12.49 0.89
CA ILE A 250 -5.32 -11.69 -0.08
C ILE A 250 -5.53 -12.47 -1.37
N TRP A 251 -4.47 -13.10 -1.90
CA TRP A 251 -4.58 -13.94 -3.10
C TRP A 251 -5.59 -15.08 -2.93
N ASN A 252 -5.56 -15.78 -1.79
CA ASN A 252 -6.55 -16.81 -1.46
C ASN A 252 -7.97 -16.25 -1.36
N ALA A 253 -8.15 -15.13 -0.68
CA ALA A 253 -9.44 -14.45 -0.55
C ALA A 253 -10.01 -14.09 -1.93
N LEU A 254 -9.21 -13.45 -2.78
CA LEU A 254 -9.62 -13.09 -4.14
C LEU A 254 -10.04 -14.32 -4.97
N ASN A 255 -9.33 -15.43 -4.86
CA ASN A 255 -9.66 -16.65 -5.60
C ASN A 255 -10.98 -17.30 -5.11
N LYS A 256 -11.28 -17.22 -3.81
CA LYS A 256 -12.51 -17.76 -3.22
C LYS A 256 -13.74 -16.87 -3.45
N MET A 257 -13.57 -15.56 -3.58
CA MET A 257 -14.66 -14.63 -3.86
C MET A 257 -15.22 -14.83 -5.27
N LYS A 258 -16.55 -14.80 -5.43
CA LYS A 258 -17.21 -14.87 -6.75
C LYS A 258 -17.03 -13.58 -7.55
N SER A 259 -17.24 -12.45 -6.92
CA SER A 259 -17.14 -11.12 -7.52
C SER A 259 -16.40 -10.15 -6.59
N PHE A 260 -16.03 -9.00 -7.12
CA PHE A 260 -15.47 -7.90 -6.37
C PHE A 260 -16.13 -6.61 -6.84
N ASP A 261 -16.91 -5.97 -5.98
CA ASP A 261 -17.67 -4.75 -6.27
C ASP A 261 -17.66 -3.78 -5.07
N LYS A 262 -18.45 -2.72 -5.12
CA LYS A 262 -18.54 -1.71 -4.05
C LYS A 262 -19.03 -2.25 -2.71
N LYS A 263 -19.78 -3.35 -2.72
CA LYS A 263 -20.33 -4.00 -1.52
C LYS A 263 -19.40 -5.09 -0.96
N SER A 264 -18.24 -5.28 -1.60
CA SER A 264 -17.33 -6.38 -1.27
C SER A 264 -16.44 -6.10 -0.06
N LYS A 265 -16.53 -4.93 0.59
CA LYS A 265 -15.64 -4.55 1.70
C LYS A 265 -15.65 -5.61 2.81
N ASP A 266 -16.81 -5.89 3.38
CA ASP A 266 -16.92 -6.84 4.50
C ASP A 266 -16.67 -8.29 4.05
N ILE A 267 -17.09 -8.64 2.82
CA ILE A 267 -16.81 -9.95 2.23
C ILE A 267 -15.31 -10.16 2.05
N PHE A 268 -14.60 -9.15 1.56
CA PHE A 268 -13.15 -9.22 1.36
C PHE A 268 -12.38 -9.34 2.67
N LYS A 269 -12.74 -8.52 3.66
CA LYS A 269 -12.21 -8.62 5.03
C LYS A 269 -12.40 -10.01 5.61
N SER A 270 -13.65 -10.50 5.65
CA SER A 270 -13.97 -11.83 6.15
C SER A 270 -13.31 -12.96 5.37
N ALA A 271 -13.10 -12.79 4.05
CA ALA A 271 -12.40 -13.78 3.24
C ALA A 271 -10.91 -13.86 3.57
N ILE A 272 -10.26 -12.74 3.90
CA ILE A 272 -8.86 -12.73 4.36
C ILE A 272 -8.76 -13.39 5.73
N GLU A 273 -9.61 -13.01 6.68
CA GLU A 273 -9.64 -13.60 8.03
C GLU A 273 -9.91 -15.11 7.97
N ALA A 274 -10.83 -15.53 7.12
CA ALA A 274 -11.12 -16.95 6.89
C ALA A 274 -9.92 -17.68 6.25
N SER A 275 -9.22 -17.05 5.31
CA SER A 275 -8.00 -17.61 4.73
C SER A 275 -6.93 -17.83 5.79
N ILE A 276 -6.66 -16.83 6.63
CA ILE A 276 -5.71 -16.92 7.74
C ILE A 276 -6.03 -18.10 8.66
N LYS A 277 -7.31 -18.23 9.04
CA LYS A 277 -7.77 -19.28 9.95
C LYS A 277 -7.70 -20.68 9.33
N ILE A 278 -8.14 -20.83 8.08
CA ILE A 278 -8.24 -22.13 7.39
C ILE A 278 -6.88 -22.64 6.97
N GLU A 279 -6.07 -21.77 6.37
CA GLU A 279 -4.74 -22.15 5.88
C GLU A 279 -3.73 -22.34 7.01
N GLY A 280 -3.97 -21.70 8.18
CA GLY A 280 -3.06 -21.74 9.32
C GLY A 280 -1.65 -21.17 9.01
N ARG A 281 -1.56 -20.33 7.98
CA ARG A 281 -0.29 -19.82 7.45
C ARG A 281 -0.10 -18.33 7.76
N TRP A 282 -0.41 -17.98 9.00
CA TRP A 282 -0.16 -16.66 9.54
C TRP A 282 0.85 -16.77 10.68
N PRO A 283 1.90 -15.95 10.70
CA PRO A 283 2.91 -16.01 11.77
C PRO A 283 2.27 -15.73 13.15
N LYS A 284 2.57 -16.56 14.15
CA LYS A 284 1.95 -16.48 15.49
C LYS A 284 2.16 -15.14 16.21
N GLU A 285 3.25 -14.45 15.90
CA GLU A 285 3.66 -13.17 16.52
C GLU A 285 3.24 -11.96 15.68
N GLN A 286 2.28 -12.14 14.78
CA GLN A 286 1.87 -11.11 13.80
C GLN A 286 0.35 -10.94 13.88
N THR A 287 -0.10 -9.71 13.99
CA THR A 287 -1.53 -9.36 14.10
C THR A 287 -1.95 -8.61 12.83
N LEU A 288 -2.98 -9.10 12.18
CA LEU A 288 -3.63 -8.37 11.08
C LEU A 288 -4.21 -7.06 11.60
N VAL A 289 -3.84 -5.94 11.01
CA VAL A 289 -4.39 -4.62 11.34
C VAL A 289 -5.40 -4.22 10.27
N ILE A 290 -6.58 -3.76 10.70
CA ILE A 290 -7.67 -3.33 9.83
C ILE A 290 -8.18 -1.98 10.32
N GLU A 291 -8.18 -0.96 9.42
CA GLU A 291 -8.72 0.37 9.66
C GLU A 291 -9.78 0.75 8.62
N GLU A 292 -10.87 1.47 9.07
CA GLU A 292 -12.02 1.83 8.24
C GLU A 292 -12.47 3.28 8.47
#